data_b73a6bcf7c70d60f9b1e49a39ac8f9b0
#
_entry.id   b73a6bcf7c70d60f9b1e49a39ac8f9b0
#
_cell.length_a   1.000
_cell.length_b   1.000
_cell.length_c   1.000
_cell.angle_alpha   90.00
_cell.angle_beta   90.00
_cell.angle_gamma   90.00
#
_symmetry.space_group_name_H-M   'P 1'
#
loop_
_entity.id
_entity.type
_entity.pdbx_description
1 polymer ?
#
loop_
_entity_poly.entity_id
_entity_poly.type
_entity_poly.pdbx_seq_one_letter_code
_entity_poly.pdbx_strand_id
1 'polypeptide(L)'
;CSVQRRNQKVLEETPAPNLPDGMETALCEAAIKLGQAVNYRSAGTVEFVYDSDTARFYFLEVNTRLQVEHGVTEQERGVDLVRWMIDLAAGTLPPLAEQRASLQPQGHAIQARVYAEDPGRQFQPSPGLLTEVVFPENDRRTLRIDSWMESGCDVPPFFDPMLAKIIAWQPTREAAIRVLHTALGETRLYGVETNRSYLQQILTFPPFARGEPWTRCLETLDYQAFTLEVLSAGTQTTVQDYPGRTGYWAVGVPPSGPMDSLALRLGNRLLGNEEGAAALEITLSGPTLKFNCDAQLAVTGAAIALTLDGVPLANNRVFRVRAGSTLRMG
;
A
#
# COMPACT_ATOMS: atom_id res chain seq x y z
N CYS A 1 -12.33 -13.61 1.40
CA CYS A 1 -13.05 -12.36 1.09
C CYS A 1 -12.13 -11.39 0.37
N SER A 2 -12.65 -10.52 -0.49
CA SER A 2 -11.86 -9.52 -1.20
C SER A 2 -12.55 -8.17 -1.26
N VAL A 3 -11.76 -7.10 -1.22
CA VAL A 3 -12.20 -5.74 -1.49
C VAL A 3 -11.67 -5.31 -2.85
N GLN A 4 -12.54 -4.72 -3.66
CA GLN A 4 -12.28 -4.48 -5.08
C GLN A 4 -12.44 -3.01 -5.42
N ARG A 5 -11.59 -2.55 -6.33
CA ARG A 5 -11.73 -1.28 -7.03
C ARG A 5 -12.00 -1.56 -8.52
N ARG A 6 -13.16 -1.19 -9.04
CA ARG A 6 -13.54 -1.44 -10.45
C ARG A 6 -13.25 -2.89 -10.89
N ASN A 7 -13.69 -3.86 -10.08
CA ASN A 7 -13.46 -5.31 -10.29
C ASN A 7 -12.00 -5.80 -10.14
N GLN A 8 -11.07 -4.94 -9.76
CA GLN A 8 -9.70 -5.32 -9.42
C GLN A 8 -9.58 -5.52 -7.91
N LYS A 9 -9.21 -6.72 -7.47
CA LYS A 9 -8.96 -7.03 -6.07
C LYS A 9 -7.74 -6.23 -5.59
N VAL A 10 -7.85 -5.55 -4.46
CA VAL A 10 -6.76 -4.75 -3.86
C VAL A 10 -6.38 -5.21 -2.46
N LEU A 11 -7.35 -5.77 -1.73
CA LEU A 11 -7.14 -6.46 -0.45
C LEU A 11 -7.87 -7.80 -0.46
N GLU A 12 -7.29 -8.81 0.16
CA GLU A 12 -7.90 -10.11 0.42
C GLU A 12 -7.67 -10.51 1.87
N GLU A 13 -8.64 -11.23 2.45
CA GLU A 13 -8.53 -11.71 3.83
C GLU A 13 -9.16 -13.08 4.01
N THR A 14 -8.62 -13.82 4.97
CA THR A 14 -9.15 -15.09 5.47
C THR A 14 -8.99 -15.17 6.99
N PRO A 15 -9.98 -15.73 7.73
CA PRO A 15 -11.34 -16.07 7.28
C PRO A 15 -12.13 -14.85 6.79
N ALA A 16 -13.16 -15.08 5.99
CA ALA A 16 -14.06 -14.00 5.60
C ALA A 16 -14.82 -13.49 6.85
N PRO A 17 -14.81 -12.17 7.12
CA PRO A 17 -15.45 -11.64 8.32
C PRO A 17 -16.97 -11.74 8.25
N ASN A 18 -17.61 -11.84 9.43
CA ASN A 18 -19.05 -11.77 9.61
C ASN A 18 -19.89 -12.77 8.77
N LEU A 19 -19.30 -13.91 8.38
CA LEU A 19 -20.09 -15.00 7.80
C LEU A 19 -20.91 -15.69 8.91
N PRO A 20 -22.19 -16.03 8.66
CA PRO A 20 -22.99 -16.86 9.56
C PRO A 20 -22.37 -18.25 9.77
N ASP A 21 -22.63 -18.83 10.93
CA ASP A 21 -22.20 -20.19 11.25
C ASP A 21 -22.60 -21.18 10.14
N GLY A 22 -21.66 -22.03 9.74
CA GLY A 22 -21.85 -23.03 8.69
C GLY A 22 -21.76 -22.49 7.24
N MET A 23 -21.74 -21.19 7.01
CA MET A 23 -21.68 -20.62 5.66
C MET A 23 -20.35 -20.94 4.97
N GLU A 24 -19.22 -20.83 5.68
CA GLU A 24 -17.91 -21.23 5.14
C GLU A 24 -17.91 -22.71 4.73
N THR A 25 -18.46 -23.57 5.57
CA THR A 25 -18.59 -25.00 5.24
C THR A 25 -19.42 -25.23 4.00
N ALA A 26 -20.56 -24.55 3.87
CA ALA A 26 -21.44 -24.67 2.69
C ALA A 26 -20.75 -24.21 1.40
N LEU A 27 -19.99 -23.11 1.46
CA LEU A 27 -19.17 -22.62 0.33
C LEU A 27 -18.09 -23.64 -0.07
N CYS A 28 -17.37 -24.18 0.91
CA CYS A 28 -16.33 -25.19 0.68
C CYS A 28 -16.93 -26.48 0.08
N GLU A 29 -18.07 -26.96 0.59
CA GLU A 29 -18.76 -28.14 0.05
C GLU A 29 -19.23 -27.93 -1.38
N ALA A 30 -19.78 -26.76 -1.71
CA ALA A 30 -20.15 -26.42 -3.07
C ALA A 30 -18.95 -26.42 -4.03
N ALA A 31 -17.82 -25.85 -3.61
CA ALA A 31 -16.58 -25.84 -4.38
C ALA A 31 -16.02 -27.25 -4.60
N ILE A 32 -16.00 -28.09 -3.55
CA ILE A 32 -15.54 -29.48 -3.62
C ILE A 32 -16.43 -30.28 -4.57
N LYS A 33 -17.77 -30.13 -4.49
CA LYS A 33 -18.72 -30.79 -5.37
C LYS A 33 -18.50 -30.45 -6.83
N LEU A 34 -18.22 -29.18 -7.14
CA LEU A 34 -17.88 -28.73 -8.50
C LEU A 34 -16.59 -29.39 -8.99
N GLY A 35 -15.53 -29.36 -8.18
CA GLY A 35 -14.25 -29.99 -8.52
C GLY A 35 -14.38 -31.51 -8.78
N GLN A 36 -15.14 -32.21 -7.94
CA GLN A 36 -15.41 -33.64 -8.08
C GLN A 36 -16.17 -33.97 -9.36
N ALA A 37 -17.18 -33.16 -9.71
CA ALA A 37 -18.01 -33.38 -10.90
C ALA A 37 -17.21 -33.36 -12.21
N VAL A 38 -16.07 -32.66 -12.24
CA VAL A 38 -15.20 -32.57 -13.43
C VAL A 38 -13.86 -33.27 -13.24
N ASN A 39 -13.67 -34.04 -12.17
CA ASN A 39 -12.40 -34.70 -11.81
C ASN A 39 -11.21 -33.72 -11.83
N TYR A 40 -11.42 -32.52 -11.26
CA TYR A 40 -10.42 -31.47 -11.28
C TYR A 40 -9.16 -31.86 -10.52
N ARG A 41 -8.00 -31.61 -11.12
CA ARG A 41 -6.68 -31.85 -10.52
C ARG A 41 -5.86 -30.57 -10.58
N SER A 42 -5.14 -30.27 -9.52
CA SER A 42 -4.30 -29.08 -9.28
C SER A 42 -5.01 -28.02 -8.44
N ALA A 43 -4.32 -26.90 -8.19
CA ALA A 43 -4.89 -25.76 -7.48
C ALA A 43 -5.89 -25.01 -8.36
N GLY A 44 -6.97 -24.56 -7.76
CA GLY A 44 -7.99 -23.75 -8.42
C GLY A 44 -8.79 -22.98 -7.36
N THR A 45 -9.57 -22.01 -7.82
CA THR A 45 -10.44 -21.20 -6.97
C THR A 45 -11.83 -21.16 -7.53
N VAL A 46 -12.82 -21.47 -6.70
CA VAL A 46 -14.23 -21.26 -7.00
C VAL A 46 -14.66 -19.96 -6.34
N GLU A 47 -15.09 -19.00 -7.11
CA GLU A 47 -15.52 -17.70 -6.62
C GLU A 47 -17.04 -17.65 -6.46
N PHE A 48 -17.49 -17.06 -5.35
CA PHE A 48 -18.90 -16.87 -5.03
C PHE A 48 -19.17 -15.43 -4.67
N VAL A 49 -20.39 -14.97 -4.93
CA VAL A 49 -20.95 -13.74 -4.37
C VAL A 49 -21.83 -14.11 -3.20
N TYR A 50 -21.58 -13.56 -2.04
CA TYR A 50 -22.40 -13.73 -0.84
C TYR A 50 -23.29 -12.50 -0.65
N ASP A 51 -24.59 -12.74 -0.53
CA ASP A 51 -25.61 -11.75 -0.22
C ASP A 51 -25.92 -11.81 1.29
N SER A 52 -25.48 -10.77 2.01
CA SER A 52 -25.65 -10.66 3.47
C SER A 52 -27.11 -10.49 3.89
N ASP A 53 -27.98 -9.88 3.06
CA ASP A 53 -29.37 -9.60 3.40
C ASP A 53 -30.22 -10.86 3.38
N THR A 54 -29.92 -11.78 2.45
CA THR A 54 -30.64 -13.04 2.30
C THR A 54 -29.89 -14.24 2.86
N ALA A 55 -28.66 -14.05 3.34
CA ALA A 55 -27.73 -15.11 3.78
C ALA A 55 -27.58 -16.22 2.71
N ARG A 56 -27.49 -15.85 1.44
CA ARG A 56 -27.35 -16.76 0.30
C ARG A 56 -26.06 -16.47 -0.45
N PHE A 57 -25.46 -17.49 -1.05
CA PHE A 57 -24.34 -17.33 -1.95
C PHE A 57 -24.70 -17.81 -3.36
N TYR A 58 -24.02 -17.23 -4.33
CA TYR A 58 -24.22 -17.50 -5.75
C TYR A 58 -22.86 -17.77 -6.40
N PHE A 59 -22.82 -18.80 -7.25
CA PHE A 59 -21.64 -19.12 -8.04
C PHE A 59 -21.33 -17.96 -9.00
N LEU A 60 -20.04 -17.58 -9.06
CA LEU A 60 -19.55 -16.57 -9.98
C LEU A 60 -18.72 -17.21 -11.10
N GLU A 61 -17.57 -17.79 -10.75
CA GLU A 61 -16.65 -18.39 -11.71
C GLU A 61 -15.71 -19.43 -11.08
N VAL A 62 -15.02 -20.18 -11.94
CA VAL A 62 -13.89 -21.04 -11.54
C VAL A 62 -12.63 -20.59 -12.25
N ASN A 63 -11.60 -20.33 -11.47
CA ASN A 63 -10.25 -20.07 -11.96
C ASN A 63 -9.41 -21.35 -11.83
N THR A 64 -9.10 -21.98 -12.96
CA THR A 64 -8.40 -23.27 -13.01
C THR A 64 -6.89 -23.10 -12.93
N ARG A 65 -6.41 -22.29 -12.02
CA ARG A 65 -5.00 -21.95 -11.78
C ARG A 65 -4.80 -21.47 -10.35
N LEU A 66 -3.55 -21.45 -9.90
CA LEU A 66 -3.20 -20.72 -8.68
C LEU A 66 -3.50 -19.23 -8.86
N GLN A 67 -4.16 -18.63 -7.88
CA GLN A 67 -4.50 -17.20 -7.88
C GLN A 67 -3.52 -16.37 -7.02
N VAL A 68 -3.52 -15.06 -7.23
CA VAL A 68 -2.64 -14.10 -6.53
C VAL A 68 -2.87 -14.15 -5.03
N GLU A 69 -4.11 -14.36 -4.60
CA GLU A 69 -4.56 -14.38 -3.21
C GLU A 69 -4.25 -15.67 -2.43
N HIS A 70 -3.60 -16.68 -3.05
CA HIS A 70 -3.26 -17.94 -2.37
C HIS A 70 -2.47 -17.74 -1.06
N GLY A 71 -1.70 -16.64 -0.99
CA GLY A 71 -0.84 -16.35 0.15
C GLY A 71 -1.58 -16.21 1.48
N VAL A 72 -2.82 -15.70 1.49
CA VAL A 72 -3.60 -15.61 2.74
C VAL A 72 -4.01 -16.99 3.25
N THR A 73 -4.36 -17.92 2.34
CA THR A 73 -4.68 -19.30 2.68
C THR A 73 -3.43 -20.02 3.22
N GLU A 74 -2.27 -19.80 2.60
CA GLU A 74 -1.01 -20.39 3.06
C GLU A 74 -0.65 -19.93 4.47
N GLN A 75 -0.81 -18.64 4.77
CA GLN A 75 -0.51 -18.10 6.09
C GLN A 75 -1.50 -18.58 7.17
N GLU A 76 -2.79 -18.66 6.84
CA GLU A 76 -3.82 -19.08 7.79
C GLU A 76 -3.77 -20.60 8.07
N ARG A 77 -3.45 -21.42 7.06
CA ARG A 77 -3.46 -22.89 7.16
C ARG A 77 -2.08 -23.51 7.41
N GLY A 78 -1.01 -22.74 7.28
CA GLY A 78 0.36 -23.24 7.43
C GLY A 78 0.77 -24.20 6.31
N VAL A 79 0.34 -23.94 5.07
CA VAL A 79 0.62 -24.79 3.91
C VAL A 79 1.39 -24.03 2.83
N ASP A 80 2.01 -24.75 1.93
CA ASP A 80 2.63 -24.25 0.69
C ASP A 80 1.90 -24.87 -0.49
N LEU A 81 0.99 -24.12 -1.11
CA LEU A 81 0.17 -24.59 -2.23
C LEU A 81 1.01 -24.80 -3.49
N VAL A 82 2.07 -24.03 -3.70
CA VAL A 82 3.00 -24.22 -4.82
C VAL A 82 3.74 -25.53 -4.66
N ARG A 83 4.23 -25.83 -3.47
CA ARG A 83 4.85 -27.11 -3.15
C ARG A 83 3.88 -28.27 -3.38
N TRP A 84 2.64 -28.15 -2.95
CA TRP A 84 1.61 -29.16 -3.17
C TRP A 84 1.33 -29.42 -4.65
N MET A 85 1.32 -28.37 -5.48
CA MET A 85 1.18 -28.51 -6.92
C MET A 85 2.33 -29.29 -7.53
N ILE A 86 3.57 -29.06 -7.10
CA ILE A 86 4.77 -29.79 -7.53
C ILE A 86 4.69 -31.25 -7.07
N ASP A 87 4.37 -31.50 -5.81
CA ASP A 87 4.27 -32.84 -5.24
C ASP A 87 3.13 -33.63 -5.89
N LEU A 88 2.01 -32.97 -6.23
CA LEU A 88 0.92 -33.59 -6.99
C LEU A 88 1.39 -34.01 -8.41
N ALA A 89 2.11 -33.14 -9.10
CA ALA A 89 2.63 -33.45 -10.42
C ALA A 89 3.68 -34.58 -10.40
N ALA A 90 4.49 -34.63 -9.33
CA ALA A 90 5.46 -35.70 -9.10
C ALA A 90 4.83 -37.00 -8.60
N GLY A 91 3.56 -37.02 -8.22
CA GLY A 91 2.87 -38.17 -7.63
C GLY A 91 3.29 -38.47 -6.19
N THR A 92 3.88 -37.52 -5.50
CA THR A 92 4.38 -37.63 -4.11
C THR A 92 3.51 -36.95 -3.07
N LEU A 93 2.46 -36.23 -3.50
CA LEU A 93 1.54 -35.58 -2.57
C LEU A 93 0.75 -36.63 -1.78
N PRO A 94 0.79 -36.62 -0.43
CA PRO A 94 -0.05 -37.48 0.38
C PRO A 94 -1.56 -37.26 0.11
N PRO A 95 -2.42 -38.27 0.38
CA PRO A 95 -3.85 -38.14 0.17
C PRO A 95 -4.41 -36.89 0.87
N LEU A 96 -5.17 -36.05 0.16
CA LEU A 96 -5.73 -34.80 0.69
C LEU A 96 -6.65 -35.04 1.90
N ALA A 97 -7.32 -36.21 1.95
CA ALA A 97 -8.19 -36.57 3.08
C ALA A 97 -7.40 -36.67 4.40
N GLU A 98 -6.17 -37.15 4.37
CA GLU A 98 -5.29 -37.25 5.55
C GLU A 98 -4.80 -35.86 5.98
N GLN A 99 -4.51 -34.99 5.02
CA GLN A 99 -4.05 -33.64 5.29
C GLN A 99 -5.16 -32.72 5.83
N ARG A 100 -6.40 -32.89 5.33
CA ARG A 100 -7.55 -32.05 5.72
C ARG A 100 -7.77 -32.03 7.24
N ALA A 101 -7.53 -33.15 7.93
CA ALA A 101 -7.71 -33.24 9.39
C ALA A 101 -6.72 -32.36 10.17
N SER A 102 -5.54 -32.09 9.63
CA SER A 102 -4.49 -31.27 10.23
C SER A 102 -4.60 -29.78 9.86
N LEU A 103 -5.38 -29.43 8.85
CA LEU A 103 -5.51 -28.07 8.31
C LEU A 103 -6.60 -27.27 9.04
N GLN A 104 -6.36 -27.01 10.31
CA GLN A 104 -7.26 -26.13 11.06
C GLN A 104 -6.91 -24.67 10.78
N PRO A 105 -7.91 -23.80 10.55
CA PRO A 105 -7.68 -22.36 10.40
C PRO A 105 -7.04 -21.81 11.67
N GLN A 106 -6.02 -20.97 11.49
CA GLN A 106 -5.31 -20.35 12.62
C GLN A 106 -5.17 -18.85 12.38
N GLY A 107 -5.79 -18.06 13.25
CA GLY A 107 -5.70 -16.60 13.20
C GLY A 107 -6.36 -15.99 11.96
N HIS A 108 -5.82 -14.86 11.54
CA HIS A 108 -6.33 -14.06 10.44
C HIS A 108 -5.19 -13.61 9.54
N ALA A 109 -5.33 -13.79 8.23
CA ALA A 109 -4.37 -13.31 7.24
C ALA A 109 -5.03 -12.27 6.33
N ILE A 110 -4.34 -11.15 6.10
CA ILE A 110 -4.79 -10.06 5.21
C ILE A 110 -3.67 -9.75 4.24
N GLN A 111 -3.97 -9.75 2.94
CA GLN A 111 -3.06 -9.42 1.85
C GLN A 111 -3.41 -8.06 1.25
N ALA A 112 -2.39 -7.25 0.98
CA ALA A 112 -2.48 -6.04 0.18
C ALA A 112 -1.71 -6.22 -1.13
N ARG A 113 -2.33 -5.83 -2.26
CA ARG A 113 -1.67 -5.78 -3.58
C ARG A 113 -1.16 -4.36 -3.83
N VAL A 114 0.15 -4.21 -3.84
CA VAL A 114 0.79 -2.93 -4.16
C VAL A 114 0.98 -2.84 -5.66
N TYR A 115 0.37 -1.82 -6.27
CA TYR A 115 0.42 -1.54 -7.70
C TYR A 115 1.13 -0.21 -7.98
N ALA A 116 1.83 -0.13 -9.13
CA ALA A 116 2.35 1.11 -9.68
C ALA A 116 1.23 1.92 -10.35
N GLU A 117 0.36 2.48 -9.55
CA GLU A 117 -0.82 3.26 -9.96
C GLU A 117 -0.93 4.52 -9.09
N ASP A 118 -1.38 5.62 -9.67
CA ASP A 118 -1.62 6.88 -8.96
C ASP A 118 -3.10 7.03 -8.55
N PRO A 119 -3.45 6.79 -7.28
CA PRO A 119 -4.83 6.96 -6.80
C PRO A 119 -5.34 8.40 -6.93
N GLY A 120 -4.46 9.40 -6.84
CA GLY A 120 -4.80 10.82 -7.01
C GLY A 120 -5.15 11.19 -8.44
N ARG A 121 -4.78 10.35 -9.42
CA ARG A 121 -5.08 10.52 -10.85
C ARG A 121 -5.91 9.37 -11.40
N GLN A 122 -6.97 9.00 -10.69
CA GLN A 122 -7.91 7.96 -11.10
C GLN A 122 -7.24 6.59 -11.34
N PHE A 123 -6.16 6.29 -10.59
CA PHE A 123 -5.39 5.06 -10.69
C PHE A 123 -4.74 4.86 -12.08
N GLN A 124 -4.27 5.92 -12.69
CA GLN A 124 -3.45 5.81 -13.90
C GLN A 124 -2.19 4.99 -13.59
N PRO A 125 -1.77 4.09 -14.50
CA PRO A 125 -0.49 3.41 -14.37
C PRO A 125 0.66 4.41 -14.25
N SER A 126 1.62 4.12 -13.38
CA SER A 126 2.81 4.92 -13.15
C SER A 126 4.07 4.12 -13.48
N PRO A 127 4.40 3.95 -14.77
CA PRO A 127 5.63 3.29 -15.17
C PRO A 127 6.85 4.17 -14.89
N GLY A 128 8.02 3.56 -14.72
CA GLY A 128 9.27 4.29 -14.54
C GLY A 128 10.29 3.52 -13.70
N LEU A 129 11.44 4.16 -13.48
CA LEU A 129 12.54 3.60 -12.72
C LEU A 129 12.26 3.66 -11.22
N LEU A 130 12.36 2.52 -10.53
CA LEU A 130 12.34 2.45 -9.08
C LEU A 130 13.70 2.91 -8.54
N THR A 131 13.75 4.09 -7.96
CA THR A 131 15.00 4.67 -7.45
C THR A 131 15.37 4.12 -6.07
N GLU A 132 14.39 3.76 -5.27
CA GLU A 132 14.57 3.10 -3.98
C GLU A 132 13.45 2.08 -3.74
N VAL A 133 13.83 0.88 -3.31
CA VAL A 133 12.91 -0.19 -2.88
C VAL A 133 13.35 -0.67 -1.51
N VAL A 134 12.54 -0.39 -0.48
CA VAL A 134 12.77 -0.86 0.88
C VAL A 134 11.47 -1.42 1.43
N PHE A 135 11.56 -2.65 1.92
CA PHE A 135 10.48 -3.31 2.64
C PHE A 135 10.85 -3.48 4.10
N PRO A 136 9.86 -3.56 5.02
CA PRO A 136 10.10 -3.94 6.40
C PRO A 136 10.61 -5.39 6.49
N GLU A 137 11.07 -5.78 7.67
CA GLU A 137 11.56 -7.14 7.92
C GLU A 137 10.47 -8.18 7.59
N ASN A 138 10.84 -9.15 6.75
CA ASN A 138 9.99 -10.22 6.27
C ASN A 138 10.35 -11.53 7.00
N ASP A 139 9.63 -11.86 8.07
CA ASP A 139 9.82 -13.08 8.85
C ASP A 139 9.09 -14.30 8.26
N ARG A 140 8.31 -14.09 7.19
CA ARG A 140 7.45 -15.06 6.51
C ARG A 140 6.38 -15.73 7.39
N ARG A 141 6.31 -15.38 8.66
CA ARG A 141 5.35 -15.92 9.62
C ARG A 141 4.27 -14.90 9.98
N THR A 142 4.68 -13.74 10.51
CA THR A 142 3.77 -12.66 10.91
C THR A 142 3.60 -11.62 9.80
N LEU A 143 4.66 -11.44 9.01
CA LEU A 143 4.67 -10.60 7.82
C LEU A 143 5.39 -11.33 6.68
N ARG A 144 4.70 -11.51 5.55
CA ARG A 144 5.25 -12.06 4.31
C ARG A 144 5.16 -11.04 3.20
N ILE A 145 6.25 -10.88 2.46
CA ILE A 145 6.33 -9.98 1.32
C ILE A 145 6.81 -10.77 0.11
N ASP A 146 5.96 -10.86 -0.90
CA ASP A 146 6.29 -11.46 -2.19
C ASP A 146 6.44 -10.32 -3.19
N SER A 147 7.66 -10.09 -3.66
CA SER A 147 8.01 -9.03 -4.62
C SER A 147 9.10 -9.50 -5.58
N TRP A 148 9.09 -8.95 -6.77
CA TRP A 148 10.14 -9.14 -7.78
C TRP A 148 11.07 -7.92 -7.89
N MET A 149 10.80 -6.84 -7.12
CA MET A 149 11.41 -5.53 -7.29
C MET A 149 12.68 -5.35 -6.47
N GLU A 150 13.60 -4.61 -7.07
CA GLU A 150 14.82 -4.09 -6.44
C GLU A 150 15.02 -2.63 -6.86
N SER A 151 15.82 -1.87 -6.11
CA SER A 151 16.24 -0.53 -6.52
C SER A 151 16.97 -0.61 -7.86
N GLY A 152 16.59 0.22 -8.81
CA GLY A 152 17.12 0.21 -10.18
C GLY A 152 16.27 -0.60 -11.19
N CYS A 153 15.23 -1.31 -10.75
CA CYS A 153 14.29 -1.95 -11.67
C CYS A 153 13.42 -0.92 -12.41
N ASP A 154 13.16 -1.18 -13.68
CA ASP A 154 12.22 -0.39 -14.49
C ASP A 154 10.83 -1.05 -14.47
N VAL A 155 9.80 -0.27 -14.16
CA VAL A 155 8.40 -0.71 -14.21
C VAL A 155 7.85 -0.40 -15.59
N PRO A 156 7.63 -1.41 -16.45
CA PRO A 156 7.20 -1.17 -17.82
C PRO A 156 5.69 -0.87 -17.88
N PRO A 157 5.24 -0.10 -18.90
CA PRO A 157 3.81 0.21 -19.07
C PRO A 157 3.00 -0.93 -19.75
N PHE A 158 3.64 -2.05 -20.10
CA PHE A 158 3.04 -3.06 -20.99
C PHE A 158 2.48 -4.29 -20.23
N PHE A 159 2.76 -4.41 -18.95
CA PHE A 159 2.38 -5.56 -18.14
C PHE A 159 1.53 -5.13 -16.94
N ASP A 160 1.06 -6.11 -16.16
CA ASP A 160 0.37 -5.87 -14.90
C ASP A 160 1.26 -5.02 -13.97
N PRO A 161 0.75 -3.88 -13.46
CA PRO A 161 1.53 -2.96 -12.63
C PRO A 161 1.74 -3.45 -11.19
N MET A 162 1.44 -4.71 -10.87
CA MET A 162 1.61 -5.25 -9.52
C MET A 162 3.09 -5.37 -9.15
N LEU A 163 3.47 -4.68 -8.09
CA LEU A 163 4.83 -4.57 -7.60
C LEU A 163 5.12 -5.57 -6.49
N ALA A 164 4.18 -5.75 -5.57
CA ALA A 164 4.33 -6.64 -4.43
C ALA A 164 2.98 -7.08 -3.87
N LYS A 165 3.02 -8.20 -3.13
CA LYS A 165 1.99 -8.60 -2.18
C LYS A 165 2.57 -8.48 -0.78
N ILE A 166 1.88 -7.78 0.11
CA ILE A 166 2.25 -7.69 1.52
C ILE A 166 1.15 -8.40 2.30
N ILE A 167 1.50 -9.43 3.05
CA ILE A 167 0.56 -10.32 3.74
C ILE A 167 0.89 -10.30 5.22
N ALA A 168 -0.04 -9.86 6.05
CA ALA A 168 0.07 -9.92 7.50
C ALA A 168 -0.78 -11.06 8.05
N TRP A 169 -0.20 -11.87 8.93
CA TRP A 169 -0.91 -12.89 9.71
C TRP A 169 -0.81 -12.58 11.20
N GLN A 170 -1.94 -12.67 11.91
CA GLN A 170 -1.99 -12.44 13.35
C GLN A 170 -3.10 -13.30 14.00
N PRO A 171 -3.07 -13.52 15.32
CA PRO A 171 -4.14 -14.24 16.02
C PRO A 171 -5.53 -13.58 15.92
N THR A 172 -5.59 -12.26 15.72
CA THR A 172 -6.86 -11.52 15.55
C THR A 172 -6.83 -10.66 14.29
N ARG A 173 -8.00 -10.41 13.71
CA ARG A 173 -8.17 -9.59 12.52
C ARG A 173 -7.65 -8.16 12.71
N GLU A 174 -7.96 -7.54 13.86
CA GLU A 174 -7.53 -6.18 14.20
C GLU A 174 -6.01 -6.09 14.31
N ALA A 175 -5.36 -7.14 14.84
CA ALA A 175 -3.90 -7.19 14.90
C ALA A 175 -3.30 -7.33 13.49
N ALA A 176 -3.89 -8.14 12.61
CA ALA A 176 -3.46 -8.26 11.22
C ALA A 176 -3.61 -6.94 10.46
N ILE A 177 -4.72 -6.21 10.65
CA ILE A 177 -4.93 -4.86 10.09
C ILE A 177 -3.81 -3.91 10.54
N ARG A 178 -3.50 -3.87 11.85
CA ARG A 178 -2.44 -2.98 12.38
C ARG A 178 -1.07 -3.32 11.81
N VAL A 179 -0.69 -4.60 11.77
CA VAL A 179 0.61 -5.02 11.23
C VAL A 179 0.71 -4.67 9.75
N LEU A 180 -0.33 -4.94 8.95
CA LEU A 180 -0.35 -4.61 7.53
C LEU A 180 -0.29 -3.10 7.29
N HIS A 181 -1.03 -2.31 8.07
CA HIS A 181 -1.01 -0.85 7.99
C HIS A 181 0.39 -0.28 8.28
N THR A 182 1.05 -0.79 9.33
CA THR A 182 2.43 -0.40 9.68
C THR A 182 3.41 -0.81 8.59
N ALA A 183 3.33 -2.05 8.10
CA ALA A 183 4.20 -2.56 7.04
C ALA A 183 4.08 -1.74 5.74
N LEU A 184 2.85 -1.36 5.36
CA LEU A 184 2.63 -0.45 4.24
C LEU A 184 3.25 0.94 4.50
N GLY A 185 3.20 1.44 5.74
CA GLY A 185 3.82 2.72 6.13
C GLY A 185 5.34 2.71 6.05
N GLU A 186 5.97 1.61 6.45
CA GLU A 186 7.43 1.41 6.43
C GLU A 186 7.97 1.07 5.04
N THR A 187 7.12 0.61 4.12
CA THR A 187 7.50 0.31 2.74
C THR A 187 7.82 1.60 1.98
N ARG A 188 9.01 1.68 1.37
CA ARG A 188 9.43 2.79 0.50
C ARG A 188 9.62 2.27 -0.92
N LEU A 189 8.86 2.85 -1.83
CA LEU A 189 8.90 2.57 -3.27
C LEU A 189 8.94 3.92 -3.97
N TYR A 190 10.15 4.38 -4.30
CA TYR A 190 10.35 5.70 -4.89
C TYR A 190 10.69 5.60 -6.38
N GLY A 191 10.35 6.66 -7.12
CA GLY A 191 10.52 6.78 -8.56
C GLY A 191 9.22 6.58 -9.36
N VAL A 192 8.23 5.90 -8.78
CA VAL A 192 6.88 5.72 -9.34
C VAL A 192 5.82 6.02 -8.29
N GLU A 193 4.62 6.41 -8.73
CA GLU A 193 3.46 6.48 -7.84
C GLU A 193 2.91 5.07 -7.57
N THR A 194 2.41 4.86 -6.36
CA THR A 194 1.83 3.56 -5.95
C THR A 194 0.52 3.75 -5.19
N ASN A 195 -0.30 2.71 -5.18
CA ASN A 195 -1.53 2.68 -4.40
C ASN A 195 -1.30 2.45 -2.88
N ARG A 196 -0.06 2.48 -2.38
CA ARG A 196 0.30 2.14 -1.00
C ARG A 196 -0.48 2.94 0.06
N SER A 197 -0.54 4.27 -0.07
CA SER A 197 -1.29 5.13 0.86
C SER A 197 -2.81 4.92 0.76
N TYR A 198 -3.32 4.57 -0.41
CA TYR A 198 -4.72 4.19 -0.60
C TYR A 198 -5.05 2.88 0.15
N LEU A 199 -4.18 1.88 0.09
CA LEU A 199 -4.33 0.64 0.86
C LEU A 199 -4.35 0.90 2.37
N GLN A 200 -3.49 1.80 2.88
CA GLN A 200 -3.53 2.19 4.30
C GLN A 200 -4.87 2.82 4.67
N GLN A 201 -5.43 3.67 3.82
CA GLN A 201 -6.73 4.28 4.08
C GLN A 201 -7.87 3.25 4.02
N ILE A 202 -7.80 2.25 3.14
CA ILE A 202 -8.79 1.16 3.14
C ILE A 202 -8.75 0.39 4.47
N LEU A 203 -7.57 0.09 5.01
CA LEU A 203 -7.45 -0.64 6.28
C LEU A 203 -8.09 0.08 7.47
N THR A 204 -8.18 1.41 7.42
CA THR A 204 -8.84 2.24 8.44
C THR A 204 -10.25 2.67 8.06
N PHE A 205 -10.68 2.37 6.83
CA PHE A 205 -12.02 2.70 6.34
C PHE A 205 -13.08 1.92 7.13
N PRO A 206 -14.10 2.59 7.71
CA PRO A 206 -15.04 1.97 8.64
C PRO A 206 -15.70 0.67 8.13
N PRO A 207 -16.17 0.57 6.87
CA PRO A 207 -16.74 -0.69 6.38
C PRO A 207 -15.73 -1.84 6.39
N PHE A 208 -14.47 -1.61 5.99
CA PHE A 208 -13.43 -2.64 6.03
C PHE A 208 -13.03 -2.96 7.48
N ALA A 209 -12.77 -1.93 8.30
CA ALA A 209 -12.33 -2.11 9.68
C ALA A 209 -13.33 -2.92 10.51
N ARG A 210 -14.64 -2.74 10.29
CA ARG A 210 -15.72 -3.49 10.96
C ARG A 210 -15.99 -4.87 10.37
N GLY A 211 -15.35 -5.24 9.24
CA GLY A 211 -15.60 -6.50 8.55
C GLY A 211 -16.92 -6.53 7.76
N GLU A 212 -17.40 -5.37 7.34
CA GLU A 212 -18.65 -5.19 6.58
C GLU A 212 -18.41 -4.65 5.16
N PRO A 213 -17.37 -5.09 4.42
CA PRO A 213 -17.16 -4.59 3.08
C PRO A 213 -18.20 -5.19 2.12
N TRP A 214 -18.64 -4.39 1.16
CA TRP A 214 -19.45 -4.86 0.03
C TRP A 214 -18.72 -4.58 -1.30
N THR A 215 -19.17 -5.20 -2.39
CA THR A 215 -18.47 -5.22 -3.68
C THR A 215 -18.03 -3.83 -4.17
N ARG A 216 -18.81 -2.78 -3.90
CA ARG A 216 -18.55 -1.41 -4.35
C ARG A 216 -18.21 -0.45 -3.21
N CYS A 217 -17.84 -0.95 -2.04
CA CYS A 217 -17.61 -0.09 -0.86
C CYS A 217 -16.51 0.97 -1.09
N LEU A 218 -15.51 0.67 -1.89
CA LEU A 218 -14.42 1.61 -2.19
C LEU A 218 -14.85 2.82 -3.06
N GLU A 219 -16.03 2.78 -3.69
CA GLU A 219 -16.58 3.94 -4.39
C GLU A 219 -17.02 5.05 -3.40
N THR A 220 -17.21 4.69 -2.15
CA THR A 220 -17.57 5.63 -1.07
C THR A 220 -16.37 6.08 -0.23
N LEU A 221 -15.17 5.56 -0.52
CA LEU A 221 -13.93 6.00 0.13
C LEU A 221 -13.45 7.31 -0.49
N ASP A 222 -13.50 8.39 0.29
CA ASP A 222 -12.91 9.67 -0.09
C ASP A 222 -11.39 9.63 0.14
N TYR A 223 -10.65 9.24 -0.90
CA TYR A 223 -9.20 9.11 -0.83
C TYR A 223 -8.53 10.46 -0.66
N GLN A 224 -7.74 10.59 0.40
CA GLN A 224 -6.93 11.77 0.67
C GLN A 224 -5.49 11.53 0.22
N ALA A 225 -5.08 12.18 -0.86
CA ALA A 225 -3.70 12.10 -1.33
C ALA A 225 -2.79 12.91 -0.38
N PHE A 226 -1.71 12.29 0.12
CA PHE A 226 -0.67 12.98 0.90
C PHE A 226 0.31 13.69 -0.04
N THR A 227 -0.21 14.65 -0.79
CA THR A 227 0.56 15.38 -1.81
C THR A 227 0.37 16.89 -1.66
N LEU A 228 1.32 17.61 -2.23
CA LEU A 228 1.18 19.03 -2.51
C LEU A 228 1.30 19.26 -4.02
N GLU A 229 0.53 20.20 -4.52
CA GLU A 229 0.50 20.58 -5.94
C GLU A 229 1.23 21.92 -6.12
N VAL A 230 2.17 21.98 -7.05
CA VAL A 230 2.88 23.21 -7.39
C VAL A 230 2.06 23.98 -8.43
N LEU A 231 1.33 25.01 -8.01
CA LEU A 231 0.53 25.86 -8.89
C LEU A 231 1.41 26.85 -9.67
N SER A 232 2.52 27.29 -9.05
CA SER A 232 3.52 28.17 -9.65
C SER A 232 4.90 27.87 -9.04
N ALA A 233 5.92 27.73 -9.85
CA ALA A 233 7.25 27.26 -9.40
C ALA A 233 8.07 28.30 -8.62
N GLY A 234 7.78 29.61 -8.75
CA GLY A 234 8.68 30.66 -8.29
C GLY A 234 9.92 30.79 -9.20
N THR A 235 10.96 31.45 -8.71
CA THR A 235 12.21 31.64 -9.47
C THR A 235 13.01 30.34 -9.54
N GLN A 236 13.27 29.73 -8.39
CA GLN A 236 13.93 28.42 -8.29
C GLN A 236 13.54 27.76 -6.97
N THR A 237 13.08 26.52 -7.05
CA THR A 237 12.75 25.69 -5.91
C THR A 237 13.36 24.31 -6.09
N THR A 238 14.17 23.87 -5.15
CA THR A 238 14.85 22.56 -5.19
C THR A 238 14.58 21.77 -3.93
N VAL A 239 14.63 20.45 -4.01
CA VAL A 239 14.65 19.57 -2.85
C VAL A 239 16.09 19.41 -2.41
N GLN A 240 16.38 19.74 -1.16
CA GLN A 240 17.71 19.60 -0.57
C GLN A 240 17.61 18.86 0.76
N ASP A 241 18.67 18.11 1.08
CA ASP A 241 18.84 17.42 2.36
C ASP A 241 20.23 17.78 2.94
N TYR A 242 20.42 17.55 4.23
CA TYR A 242 21.71 17.83 4.87
C TYR A 242 22.33 16.49 5.36
N PRO A 243 23.63 16.27 5.09
CA PRO A 243 24.65 17.19 4.53
C PRO A 243 24.74 17.18 2.99
N GLY A 244 23.75 16.61 2.27
CA GLY A 244 23.80 16.45 0.84
C GLY A 244 24.56 15.20 0.39
N ARG A 245 25.06 15.19 -0.85
CA ARG A 245 25.71 14.03 -1.48
C ARG A 245 27.20 13.95 -1.15
N THR A 246 27.55 13.59 0.06
CA THR A 246 28.96 13.44 0.47
C THR A 246 29.55 12.15 -0.11
N GLY A 247 30.88 12.17 -0.35
CA GLY A 247 31.63 10.97 -0.80
C GLY A 247 31.74 10.77 -2.31
N TYR A 248 31.18 11.65 -3.14
CA TYR A 248 31.17 11.52 -4.60
C TYR A 248 32.16 12.40 -5.34
N TRP A 249 33.09 13.10 -4.63
CA TRP A 249 34.11 13.94 -5.24
C TRP A 249 34.99 13.20 -6.24
N ALA A 250 35.30 11.94 -5.97
CA ALA A 250 36.15 11.12 -6.83
C ALA A 250 35.57 10.92 -8.25
N VAL A 251 34.24 11.02 -8.40
CA VAL A 251 33.54 10.92 -9.67
C VAL A 251 33.03 12.28 -10.18
N GLY A 252 33.51 13.38 -9.61
CA GLY A 252 33.20 14.73 -10.06
C GLY A 252 31.83 15.27 -9.64
N VAL A 253 31.14 14.62 -8.72
CA VAL A 253 29.84 15.10 -8.21
C VAL A 253 30.07 15.92 -6.94
N PRO A 254 29.72 17.22 -6.90
CA PRO A 254 29.83 18.04 -5.70
C PRO A 254 28.82 17.61 -4.64
N PRO A 255 29.04 17.90 -3.36
CA PRO A 255 28.18 17.51 -2.26
C PRO A 255 26.74 18.03 -2.41
N SER A 256 26.55 19.18 -3.07
CA SER A 256 25.24 19.86 -3.09
C SER A 256 24.74 20.11 -1.65
N GLY A 257 23.50 19.80 -1.36
CA GLY A 257 22.89 20.14 -0.09
C GLY A 257 22.39 21.58 -0.08
N PRO A 258 21.82 22.02 1.05
CA PRO A 258 21.22 23.35 1.13
C PRO A 258 22.29 24.44 1.12
N MET A 259 22.03 25.56 0.44
CA MET A 259 22.85 26.75 0.46
C MET A 259 22.86 27.34 1.89
N ASP A 260 21.69 27.39 2.54
CA ASP A 260 21.56 27.76 3.95
C ASP A 260 21.26 26.52 4.81
N SER A 261 22.31 25.80 5.17
CA SER A 261 22.21 24.59 5.99
C SER A 261 21.67 24.86 7.40
N LEU A 262 21.89 26.07 7.93
CA LEU A 262 21.35 26.45 9.24
C LEU A 262 19.83 26.61 9.19
N ALA A 263 19.32 27.28 8.16
CA ALA A 263 17.88 27.45 7.97
C ALA A 263 17.17 26.11 7.79
N LEU A 264 17.70 25.19 6.95
CA LEU A 264 17.13 23.87 6.75
C LEU A 264 17.03 23.09 8.06
N ARG A 265 18.14 23.01 8.80
CA ARG A 265 18.21 22.29 10.08
C ARG A 265 17.29 22.91 11.13
N LEU A 266 17.20 24.25 11.19
CA LEU A 266 16.28 24.94 12.10
C LEU A 266 14.80 24.63 11.75
N GLY A 267 14.45 24.65 10.47
CA GLY A 267 13.11 24.29 10.01
C GLY A 267 12.72 22.86 10.43
N ASN A 268 13.62 21.91 10.21
CA ASN A 268 13.42 20.52 10.63
C ASN A 268 13.25 20.36 12.15
N ARG A 269 14.10 21.05 12.94
CA ARG A 269 13.97 21.04 14.42
C ARG A 269 12.67 21.64 14.91
N LEU A 270 12.19 22.72 14.31
CA LEU A 270 10.89 23.32 14.65
C LEU A 270 9.74 22.36 14.45
N LEU A 271 9.83 21.50 13.41
CA LEU A 271 8.80 20.50 13.08
C LEU A 271 8.98 19.17 13.84
N GLY A 272 10.10 18.99 14.57
CA GLY A 272 10.42 17.72 15.24
C GLY A 272 10.95 16.65 14.29
N ASN A 273 11.38 17.02 13.09
CA ASN A 273 12.04 16.12 12.13
C ASN A 273 13.52 15.92 12.53
N GLU A 274 14.14 14.89 11.92
CA GLU A 274 15.62 14.78 11.90
C GLU A 274 16.23 16.01 11.23
N GLU A 275 17.34 16.52 11.75
CA GLU A 275 17.96 17.76 11.26
C GLU A 275 18.32 17.72 9.78
N GLY A 276 18.65 16.52 9.26
CA GLY A 276 19.02 16.29 7.87
C GLY A 276 17.88 15.99 6.92
N ALA A 277 16.64 15.92 7.41
CA ALA A 277 15.48 15.58 6.57
C ALA A 277 15.33 16.54 5.37
N ALA A 278 14.90 15.99 4.25
CA ALA A 278 14.74 16.76 3.02
C ALA A 278 13.71 17.89 3.18
N ALA A 279 14.02 19.06 2.58
CA ALA A 279 13.16 20.24 2.57
C ALA A 279 13.20 20.93 1.20
N LEU A 280 12.27 21.84 0.98
CA LEU A 280 12.29 22.71 -0.20
C LEU A 280 13.18 23.91 0.08
N GLU A 281 14.21 24.11 -0.72
CA GLU A 281 15.04 25.33 -0.73
C GLU A 281 14.52 26.27 -1.80
N ILE A 282 14.31 27.54 -1.42
CA ILE A 282 13.66 28.55 -2.25
C ILE A 282 14.62 29.70 -2.50
N THR A 283 14.82 30.08 -3.76
CA THR A 283 15.70 31.18 -4.16
C THR A 283 14.88 32.33 -4.72
N LEU A 284 15.04 33.52 -4.15
CA LEU A 284 14.38 34.80 -4.52
C LEU A 284 12.86 34.77 -4.28
N SER A 285 12.06 34.35 -5.25
CA SER A 285 10.61 34.20 -5.12
C SER A 285 10.24 32.72 -5.02
N GLY A 286 9.35 32.38 -4.11
CA GLY A 286 8.94 31.03 -3.85
C GLY A 286 7.75 30.55 -4.69
N PRO A 287 7.44 29.24 -4.58
CA PRO A 287 6.30 28.65 -5.26
C PRO A 287 4.96 29.03 -4.63
N THR A 288 3.91 28.86 -5.40
CA THR A 288 2.55 28.74 -4.86
C THR A 288 2.20 27.27 -4.76
N LEU A 289 1.89 26.81 -3.55
CA LEU A 289 1.64 25.40 -3.24
C LEU A 289 0.22 25.20 -2.76
N LYS A 290 -0.50 24.24 -3.34
CA LYS A 290 -1.80 23.77 -2.82
C LYS A 290 -1.60 22.43 -2.11
N PHE A 291 -2.13 22.33 -0.91
CA PHE A 291 -2.03 21.12 -0.09
C PHE A 291 -3.26 20.23 -0.29
N ASN A 292 -3.05 18.96 -0.61
CA ASN A 292 -4.12 17.98 -0.73
C ASN A 292 -4.31 17.16 0.56
N CYS A 293 -3.54 17.46 1.60
CA CYS A 293 -3.64 16.87 2.95
C CYS A 293 -3.34 17.91 4.01
N ASP A 294 -3.74 17.61 5.26
CA ASP A 294 -3.33 18.39 6.42
C ASP A 294 -1.81 18.26 6.63
N ALA A 295 -1.15 19.37 6.91
CA ALA A 295 0.29 19.41 7.10
C ALA A 295 0.71 20.40 8.19
N GLN A 296 1.93 20.23 8.72
CA GLN A 296 2.65 21.22 9.50
C GLN A 296 3.85 21.71 8.72
N LEU A 297 4.05 23.01 8.71
CA LEU A 297 5.11 23.65 7.94
C LEU A 297 5.87 24.65 8.81
N ALA A 298 7.14 24.84 8.45
CA ALA A 298 7.95 25.96 8.92
C ALA A 298 8.73 26.53 7.71
N VAL A 299 8.76 27.86 7.59
CA VAL A 299 9.60 28.55 6.61
C VAL A 299 10.66 29.33 7.40
N THR A 300 11.93 29.02 7.15
CA THR A 300 13.09 29.49 7.90
C THR A 300 14.12 30.10 6.95
N GLY A 301 15.07 30.87 7.48
CA GLY A 301 16.10 31.56 6.72
C GLY A 301 15.77 33.01 6.42
N ALA A 302 16.09 33.48 5.22
CA ALA A 302 15.83 34.85 4.81
C ALA A 302 14.33 35.17 4.85
N ALA A 303 13.99 36.38 5.24
CA ALA A 303 12.59 36.81 5.31
C ALA A 303 11.96 36.83 3.92
N ILE A 304 10.85 36.11 3.78
CA ILE A 304 10.02 36.07 2.56
C ILE A 304 8.58 36.34 2.92
N ALA A 305 7.83 37.03 2.06
CA ALA A 305 6.41 37.24 2.27
C ALA A 305 5.66 35.92 2.16
N LEU A 306 4.89 35.56 3.18
CA LEU A 306 4.08 34.32 3.24
C LEU A 306 2.62 34.66 3.37
N THR A 307 1.77 34.01 2.61
CA THR A 307 0.31 34.04 2.80
C THR A 307 -0.28 32.64 2.68
N LEU A 308 -1.14 32.27 3.64
CA LEU A 308 -1.96 31.06 3.59
C LEU A 308 -3.40 31.47 3.36
N ASP A 309 -3.99 31.07 2.22
CA ASP A 309 -5.34 31.47 1.80
C ASP A 309 -5.55 33.00 1.86
N GLY A 310 -4.48 33.76 1.51
CA GLY A 310 -4.50 35.24 1.55
C GLY A 310 -4.21 35.86 2.92
N VAL A 311 -4.08 35.07 3.98
CA VAL A 311 -3.75 35.58 5.34
C VAL A 311 -2.22 35.56 5.51
N PRO A 312 -1.61 36.72 5.89
CA PRO A 312 -0.17 36.79 6.12
C PRO A 312 0.32 35.87 7.26
N LEU A 313 1.46 35.24 7.05
CA LEU A 313 2.12 34.39 8.03
C LEU A 313 3.49 34.93 8.39
N ALA A 314 3.97 34.60 9.59
CA ALA A 314 5.32 34.92 10.04
C ALA A 314 6.29 33.80 9.70
N ASN A 315 7.53 34.18 9.26
CA ASN A 315 8.66 33.26 9.12
C ASN A 315 9.12 32.74 10.49
N ASN A 316 9.90 31.67 10.48
CA ASN A 316 10.53 31.04 11.65
C ASN A 316 9.53 30.57 12.73
N ARG A 317 8.34 30.14 12.31
CA ARG A 317 7.29 29.56 13.15
C ARG A 317 6.66 28.35 12.48
N VAL A 318 6.22 27.40 13.30
CA VAL A 318 5.37 26.31 12.84
C VAL A 318 3.94 26.81 12.64
N PHE A 319 3.36 26.46 11.51
CA PHE A 319 1.95 26.69 11.22
C PHE A 319 1.31 25.44 10.63
N ARG A 320 0.01 25.31 10.86
CA ARG A 320 -0.79 24.19 10.34
C ARG A 320 -1.48 24.60 9.06
N VAL A 321 -1.50 23.70 8.10
CA VAL A 321 -2.19 23.83 6.82
C VAL A 321 -3.24 22.73 6.74
N ARG A 322 -4.43 23.07 6.29
CA ARG A 322 -5.48 22.08 6.03
C ARG A 322 -5.48 21.66 4.57
N ALA A 323 -6.02 20.48 4.31
CA ALA A 323 -6.30 20.04 2.95
C ALA A 323 -7.14 21.11 2.20
N GLY A 324 -6.78 21.38 0.95
CA GLY A 324 -7.38 22.42 0.11
C GLY A 324 -6.74 23.80 0.21
N SER A 325 -5.95 24.08 1.26
CA SER A 325 -5.32 25.40 1.46
C SER A 325 -4.19 25.67 0.46
N THR A 326 -3.98 26.97 0.17
CA THR A 326 -2.94 27.45 -0.76
C THR A 326 -1.96 28.35 -0.04
N LEU A 327 -0.68 27.96 -0.04
CA LEU A 327 0.44 28.76 0.46
C LEU A 327 1.13 29.48 -0.69
N ARG A 328 1.29 30.78 -0.57
CA ARG A 328 2.08 31.62 -1.50
C ARG A 328 3.33 32.14 -0.79
N MET A 329 4.44 32.17 -1.50
CA MET A 329 5.74 32.58 -1.01
C MET A 329 6.41 33.59 -1.97
N GLY A 330 6.57 34.85 -1.51
CA GLY A 330 7.20 35.94 -2.30
C GLY A 330 6.24 36.85 -2.98
#